data_52799f6c8b8858ff0eef93ca9c51f904
#
_entry.id   52799f6c8b8858ff0eef93ca9c51f904
#
_cell.length_a   1.000
_cell.length_b   1.000
_cell.length_c   1.000
_cell.angle_alpha   90.00
_cell.angle_beta   90.00
_cell.angle_gamma   90.00
#
_symmetry.space_group_name_H-M   'P 1'
#
loop_
_entity.id
_entity.type
_entity.pdbx_description
1 polymer ?
#
loop_
_entity_poly.entity_id
_entity_poly.type
_entity_poly.pdbx_seq_one_letter_code
_entity_poly.pdbx_strand_id
1 'polypeptide(L)'
;SYRESAAFRPGAQAVLAKGPMPVGMTVCYDLRFPHLYRALAQAGAEVLTVPAAFNDTTGAAHWEVLLRARAIETGCYVLAPAQCGLHATHFEPDRPPRRSHGHSLAVDPWGRVLADGGTGPGVTFIELAPDAVVGARSRIPSLTHDRKFSGP
;
A
#
# COMPACT_ATOMS: atom_id res chain seq x y z
N SER A 1 -10.00 -21.19 4.03
CA SER A 1 -9.37 -19.89 3.68
C SER A 1 -10.35 -18.76 3.98
N TYR A 2 -9.88 -17.70 4.62
CA TYR A 2 -10.69 -16.51 4.88
C TYR A 2 -11.01 -15.81 3.56
N ARG A 3 -12.29 -15.51 3.34
CA ARG A 3 -12.78 -14.85 2.12
C ARG A 3 -13.63 -13.65 2.51
N GLU A 4 -13.08 -12.44 2.41
CA GLU A 4 -13.75 -11.19 2.79
C GLU A 4 -15.04 -10.95 2.00
N SER A 5 -15.07 -11.30 0.71
CA SER A 5 -16.25 -11.16 -0.15
C SER A 5 -17.46 -12.00 0.27
N ALA A 6 -17.31 -12.89 1.26
CA ALA A 6 -18.44 -13.59 1.86
C ALA A 6 -19.23 -12.71 2.84
N ALA A 7 -18.60 -11.69 3.42
CA ALA A 7 -19.18 -10.81 4.42
C ALA A 7 -19.26 -9.33 3.98
N PHE A 8 -18.41 -8.91 3.04
CA PHE A 8 -18.31 -7.53 2.59
C PHE A 8 -18.51 -7.41 1.08
N ARG A 9 -19.26 -6.39 0.68
CA ARG A 9 -19.43 -6.06 -0.74
C ARG A 9 -18.13 -5.40 -1.25
N PRO A 10 -17.50 -5.92 -2.32
CA PRO A 10 -16.30 -5.32 -2.88
C PRO A 10 -16.60 -3.95 -3.50
N GLY A 11 -15.63 -3.04 -3.41
CA GLY A 11 -15.64 -1.79 -4.15
C GLY A 11 -15.48 -2.04 -5.66
N ALA A 12 -16.02 -1.13 -6.47
CA ALA A 12 -15.95 -1.21 -7.93
C ALA A 12 -15.23 0.00 -8.56
N GLN A 13 -14.73 0.94 -7.75
CA GLN A 13 -14.11 2.17 -8.23
C GLN A 13 -12.79 2.42 -7.52
N ALA A 14 -11.77 2.80 -8.29
CA ALA A 14 -10.55 3.39 -7.75
C ALA A 14 -10.84 4.82 -7.27
N VAL A 15 -10.31 5.20 -6.11
CA VAL A 15 -10.58 6.50 -5.48
C VAL A 15 -9.32 7.33 -5.44
N LEU A 16 -9.40 8.53 -6.02
CA LEU A 16 -8.38 9.57 -5.94
C LEU A 16 -8.93 10.76 -5.13
N ALA A 17 -8.41 10.98 -3.95
CA ALA A 17 -8.73 12.13 -3.12
C ALA A 17 -7.88 13.34 -3.56
N LYS A 18 -8.54 14.49 -3.77
CA LYS A 18 -7.89 15.74 -4.13
C LYS A 18 -7.25 16.38 -2.90
N GLY A 19 -6.12 17.03 -3.09
CA GLY A 19 -5.37 17.74 -2.06
C GLY A 19 -4.13 18.39 -2.65
N PRO A 20 -3.28 19.02 -1.81
CA PRO A 20 -1.99 19.56 -2.26
C PRO A 20 -1.11 18.52 -2.95
N MET A 21 -1.12 17.30 -2.45
CA MET A 21 -0.63 16.09 -3.11
C MET A 21 -1.81 15.12 -3.25
N PRO A 22 -2.27 14.80 -4.47
CA PRO A 22 -3.40 13.89 -4.65
C PRO A 22 -3.12 12.49 -4.12
N VAL A 23 -4.09 11.92 -3.39
CA VAL A 23 -3.95 10.63 -2.69
C VAL A 23 -4.76 9.54 -3.38
N GLY A 24 -4.09 8.52 -3.88
CA GLY A 24 -4.70 7.28 -4.31
C GLY A 24 -5.01 6.39 -3.10
N MET A 25 -6.28 6.08 -2.90
CA MET A 25 -6.75 5.33 -1.74
C MET A 25 -6.86 3.85 -2.06
N THR A 26 -6.15 3.01 -1.31
CA THR A 26 -6.27 1.55 -1.37
C THR A 26 -6.35 0.98 0.04
N VAL A 27 -6.64 -0.30 0.17
CA VAL A 27 -6.73 -0.96 1.48
C VAL A 27 -6.22 -2.40 1.43
N CYS A 28 -5.32 -2.73 2.33
CA CYS A 28 -4.88 -4.08 2.69
C CYS A 28 -4.58 -4.98 1.48
N TYR A 29 -5.49 -5.88 1.13
CA TYR A 29 -5.32 -6.86 0.06
C TYR A 29 -5.15 -6.22 -1.33
N ASP A 30 -5.62 -4.98 -1.53
CA ASP A 30 -5.41 -4.21 -2.76
C ASP A 30 -3.92 -4.10 -3.12
N LEU A 31 -3.03 -4.17 -2.12
CA LEU A 31 -1.57 -4.19 -2.33
C LEU A 31 -1.12 -5.26 -3.33
N ARG A 32 -1.90 -6.31 -3.54
CA ARG A 32 -1.60 -7.40 -4.46
C ARG A 32 -2.01 -7.13 -5.92
N PHE A 33 -2.65 -5.99 -6.20
CA PHE A 33 -3.17 -5.64 -7.52
C PHE A 33 -2.40 -4.47 -8.15
N PRO A 34 -1.26 -4.70 -8.83
CA PRO A 34 -0.40 -3.63 -9.36
C PRO A 34 -1.13 -2.70 -10.33
N HIS A 35 -2.09 -3.22 -11.10
CA HIS A 35 -2.86 -2.43 -12.07
C HIS A 35 -3.71 -1.34 -11.41
N LEU A 36 -4.22 -1.54 -10.18
CA LEU A 36 -4.94 -0.52 -9.42
C LEU A 36 -4.02 0.66 -9.10
N TYR A 37 -2.82 0.38 -8.60
CA TYR A 37 -1.82 1.40 -8.25
C TYR A 37 -1.38 2.19 -9.49
N ARG A 38 -1.15 1.47 -10.60
CA ARG A 38 -0.82 2.10 -11.86
C ARG A 38 -1.94 3.03 -12.35
N ALA A 39 -3.20 2.60 -12.30
CA ALA A 39 -4.35 3.42 -12.68
C ALA A 39 -4.47 4.68 -11.81
N LEU A 40 -4.29 4.57 -10.49
CA LEU A 40 -4.29 5.70 -9.57
C LEU A 40 -3.16 6.69 -9.89
N ALA A 41 -1.95 6.19 -10.13
CA ALA A 41 -0.81 7.03 -10.48
C ALA A 41 -0.98 7.73 -11.83
N GLN A 42 -1.52 7.05 -12.84
CA GLN A 42 -1.86 7.64 -14.15
C GLN A 42 -3.00 8.67 -14.04
N ALA A 43 -3.90 8.52 -13.07
CA ALA A 43 -4.93 9.51 -12.75
C ALA A 43 -4.40 10.71 -11.97
N GLY A 44 -3.11 10.73 -11.60
CA GLY A 44 -2.43 11.85 -10.95
C GLY A 44 -2.15 11.67 -9.46
N ALA A 45 -2.30 10.47 -8.89
CA ALA A 45 -1.89 10.25 -7.50
C ALA A 45 -0.38 10.50 -7.33
N GLU A 46 -0.03 11.21 -6.27
CA GLU A 46 1.36 11.44 -5.83
C GLU A 46 1.67 10.68 -4.55
N VAL A 47 0.63 10.37 -3.79
CA VAL A 47 0.68 9.56 -2.57
C VAL A 47 -0.29 8.38 -2.73
N LEU A 48 0.12 7.21 -2.29
CA LEU A 48 -0.71 6.01 -2.23
C LEU A 48 -0.84 5.57 -0.78
N THR A 49 -2.06 5.35 -0.29
CA THR A 49 -2.29 4.89 1.07
C THR A 49 -2.70 3.43 1.09
N VAL A 50 -2.15 2.66 2.05
CA VAL A 50 -2.38 1.22 2.20
C VAL A 50 -2.60 0.87 3.68
N PRO A 51 -3.69 1.34 4.30
CA PRO A 51 -4.04 0.86 5.64
C PRO A 51 -4.29 -0.66 5.61
N ALA A 52 -3.70 -1.41 6.54
CA ALA A 52 -3.71 -2.86 6.47
C ALA A 52 -3.63 -3.56 7.83
N ALA A 53 -3.99 -4.84 7.82
CA ALA A 53 -3.74 -5.80 8.88
C ALA A 53 -3.21 -7.11 8.27
N PHE A 54 -1.98 -7.08 7.77
CA PHE A 54 -1.32 -8.28 7.24
C PHE A 54 -1.02 -9.25 8.39
N ASN A 55 -1.22 -10.55 8.17
CA ASN A 55 -0.79 -11.55 9.14
C ASN A 55 0.73 -11.67 9.17
N ASP A 56 1.28 -12.23 10.25
CA ASP A 56 2.73 -12.32 10.45
C ASP A 56 3.46 -13.01 9.29
N THR A 57 2.94 -14.14 8.82
CA THR A 57 3.62 -14.96 7.79
C THR A 57 3.74 -14.21 6.46
N THR A 58 2.62 -13.70 5.96
CA THR A 58 2.62 -12.96 4.69
C THR A 58 3.15 -11.54 4.87
N GLY A 59 3.04 -10.97 6.05
CA GLY A 59 3.63 -9.68 6.39
C GLY A 59 5.15 -9.72 6.28
N ALA A 60 5.78 -10.66 6.99
CA ALA A 60 7.23 -10.82 6.96
C ALA A 60 7.80 -11.06 5.55
N ALA A 61 7.06 -11.80 4.71
CA ALA A 61 7.54 -12.14 3.37
C ALA A 61 7.20 -11.11 2.28
N HIS A 62 6.09 -10.39 2.41
CA HIS A 62 5.53 -9.63 1.29
C HIS A 62 5.35 -8.12 1.56
N TRP A 63 5.16 -7.69 2.82
CA TRP A 63 4.70 -6.35 3.14
C TRP A 63 5.64 -5.26 2.59
N GLU A 64 6.88 -5.25 3.05
CA GLU A 64 7.86 -4.25 2.61
C GLU A 64 8.14 -4.33 1.11
N VAL A 65 8.36 -5.55 0.60
CA VAL A 65 8.71 -5.76 -0.82
C VAL A 65 7.61 -5.22 -1.74
N LEU A 66 6.34 -5.51 -1.44
CA LEU A 66 5.23 -5.03 -2.26
C LEU A 66 5.04 -3.52 -2.15
N LEU A 67 5.15 -2.93 -0.97
CA LEU A 67 5.04 -1.46 -0.79
C LEU A 67 6.12 -0.72 -1.56
N ARG A 68 7.36 -1.20 -1.49
CA ARG A 68 8.48 -0.65 -2.25
C ARG A 68 8.28 -0.81 -3.76
N ALA A 69 7.77 -1.98 -4.20
CA ALA A 69 7.44 -2.19 -5.61
C ALA A 69 6.38 -1.18 -6.08
N ARG A 70 5.30 -0.95 -5.31
CA ARG A 70 4.28 0.05 -5.66
C ARG A 70 4.87 1.45 -5.76
N ALA A 71 5.74 1.86 -4.85
CA ALA A 71 6.41 3.15 -4.90
C ALA A 71 7.27 3.29 -6.17
N ILE A 72 8.10 2.30 -6.48
CA ILE A 72 9.02 2.31 -7.62
C ILE A 72 8.28 2.36 -8.95
N GLU A 73 7.28 1.48 -9.15
CA GLU A 73 6.58 1.35 -10.43
C GLU A 73 5.64 2.53 -10.74
N THR A 74 5.25 3.30 -9.71
CA THR A 74 4.33 4.45 -9.85
C THR A 74 5.02 5.80 -9.67
N GLY A 75 6.23 5.82 -9.11
CA GLY A 75 6.90 7.05 -8.71
C GLY A 75 6.09 7.86 -7.69
N CYS A 76 5.35 7.19 -6.80
CA CYS A 76 4.56 7.80 -5.74
C CYS A 76 5.22 7.57 -4.37
N TYR A 77 4.91 8.43 -3.41
CA TYR A 77 5.03 8.05 -2.00
C TYR A 77 4.04 6.94 -1.66
N VAL A 78 4.44 6.02 -0.77
CA VAL A 78 3.53 5.01 -0.21
C VAL A 78 3.49 5.16 1.29
N LEU A 79 2.29 5.39 1.85
CA LEU A 79 2.02 5.49 3.27
C LEU A 79 1.14 4.32 3.70
N ALA A 80 1.68 3.44 4.49
CA ALA A 80 1.05 2.17 4.82
C ALA A 80 0.91 1.97 6.34
N PRO A 81 -0.10 2.59 6.97
CA PRO A 81 -0.38 2.33 8.38
C PRO A 81 -0.83 0.88 8.58
N ALA A 82 -0.21 0.17 9.52
CA ALA A 82 -0.42 -1.25 9.72
C ALA A 82 -0.84 -1.56 11.17
N GLN A 83 -1.86 -2.37 11.31
CA GLN A 83 -2.21 -2.98 12.59
C GLN A 83 -1.08 -3.91 13.05
N CYS A 84 -0.81 -3.94 14.36
CA CYS A 84 0.27 -4.74 14.94
C CYS A 84 -0.20 -5.59 16.12
N GLY A 85 0.56 -6.63 16.43
CA GLY A 85 0.41 -7.43 17.63
C GLY A 85 -0.74 -8.44 17.57
N LEU A 86 -1.11 -8.93 18.75
CA LEU A 86 -2.12 -9.95 18.94
C LEU A 86 -3.51 -9.31 19.06
N HIS A 87 -4.46 -9.80 18.26
CA HIS A 87 -5.85 -9.38 18.34
C HIS A 87 -6.66 -10.39 19.15
N ALA A 88 -7.24 -9.93 20.28
CA ALA A 88 -8.14 -10.76 21.06
C ALA A 88 -9.38 -11.11 20.24
N THR A 89 -9.65 -12.41 20.09
CA THR A 89 -10.85 -12.89 19.41
C THR A 89 -11.95 -13.10 20.44
N HIS A 90 -12.91 -12.19 20.50
CA HIS A 90 -14.08 -12.35 21.36
C HIS A 90 -15.16 -13.28 20.76
N PHE A 91 -15.04 -13.63 19.47
CA PHE A 91 -16.11 -14.30 18.72
C PHE A 91 -15.84 -15.76 18.33
N GLU A 92 -14.63 -16.25 18.44
CA GLU A 92 -14.29 -17.63 18.04
C GLU A 92 -13.29 -18.23 19.04
N PRO A 93 -13.79 -18.80 20.18
CA PRO A 93 -12.94 -19.34 21.24
C PRO A 93 -11.98 -20.47 20.80
N ASP A 94 -12.35 -21.17 19.73
CA ASP A 94 -11.62 -22.33 19.23
C ASP A 94 -10.58 -21.99 18.14
N ARG A 95 -10.46 -20.71 17.77
CA ARG A 95 -9.42 -20.26 16.82
C ARG A 95 -8.27 -19.58 17.53
N PRO A 96 -7.04 -19.87 17.12
CA PRO A 96 -5.89 -19.13 17.65
C PRO A 96 -6.06 -17.62 17.35
N PRO A 97 -5.71 -16.75 18.30
CA PRO A 97 -5.84 -15.31 18.11
C PRO A 97 -5.01 -14.86 16.90
N ARG A 98 -5.60 -13.97 16.09
CA ARG A 98 -4.95 -13.40 14.93
C ARG A 98 -3.81 -12.48 15.38
N ARG A 99 -2.65 -12.62 14.76
CA ARG A 99 -1.54 -11.70 14.92
C ARG A 99 -1.31 -10.92 13.62
N SER A 100 -1.12 -9.60 13.75
CA SER A 100 -0.76 -8.72 12.64
C SER A 100 0.70 -8.34 12.71
N HIS A 101 1.32 -8.29 11.53
CA HIS A 101 2.75 -8.09 11.33
C HIS A 101 3.25 -6.73 11.87
N GLY A 102 2.42 -5.68 11.81
CA GLY A 102 2.86 -4.33 12.13
C GLY A 102 3.64 -3.70 10.98
N HIS A 103 4.71 -2.97 11.35
CA HIS A 103 5.58 -2.27 10.41
C HIS A 103 4.83 -1.26 9.55
N SER A 104 4.12 -0.29 10.20
CA SER A 104 3.63 0.88 9.49
C SER A 104 4.78 1.50 8.72
N LEU A 105 4.65 1.60 7.40
CA LEU A 105 5.78 1.92 6.53
C LEU A 105 5.51 3.19 5.71
N ALA A 106 6.53 4.01 5.58
CA ALA A 106 6.58 5.11 4.62
C ALA A 106 7.71 4.89 3.62
N VAL A 107 7.38 4.95 2.34
CA VAL A 107 8.33 4.70 1.23
C VAL A 107 8.33 5.90 0.28
N ASP A 108 9.51 6.35 -0.14
CA ASP A 108 9.65 7.44 -1.10
C ASP A 108 9.41 6.97 -2.56
N PRO A 109 9.25 7.89 -3.51
CA PRO A 109 9.01 7.55 -4.93
C PRO A 109 10.12 6.74 -5.60
N TRP A 110 11.30 6.64 -4.97
CA TRP A 110 12.43 5.84 -5.45
C TRP A 110 12.49 4.44 -4.81
N GLY A 111 11.56 4.13 -3.91
CA GLY A 111 11.47 2.84 -3.21
C GLY A 111 12.32 2.75 -1.95
N ARG A 112 12.85 3.87 -1.45
CA ARG A 112 13.57 3.90 -0.18
C ARG A 112 12.59 3.98 0.99
N VAL A 113 12.78 3.14 1.99
CA VAL A 113 12.05 3.22 3.26
C VAL A 113 12.48 4.48 4.00
N LEU A 114 11.55 5.39 4.24
CA LEU A 114 11.75 6.62 5.00
C LEU A 114 11.56 6.41 6.49
N ALA A 115 10.59 5.57 6.85
CA ALA A 115 10.27 5.25 8.23
C ALA A 115 9.59 3.89 8.34
N ASP A 116 9.86 3.21 9.45
CA ASP A 116 9.22 1.97 9.86
C ASP A 116 8.76 2.10 11.33
N GLY A 117 7.46 1.97 11.57
CA GLY A 117 6.85 2.08 12.88
C GLY A 117 7.04 0.84 13.78
N GLY A 118 7.67 -0.22 13.28
CA GLY A 118 7.93 -1.44 14.05
C GLY A 118 6.65 -2.22 14.40
N THR A 119 6.73 -2.96 15.51
CA THR A 119 5.69 -3.93 15.92
C THR A 119 4.81 -3.46 17.06
N GLY A 120 4.99 -2.23 17.55
CA GLY A 120 4.21 -1.63 18.64
C GLY A 120 3.26 -0.52 18.15
N PRO A 121 2.26 -0.15 18.96
CA PRO A 121 1.44 1.02 18.71
C PRO A 121 2.28 2.30 18.72
N GLY A 122 2.02 3.20 17.77
CA GLY A 122 2.75 4.46 17.69
C GLY A 122 2.30 5.35 16.55
N VAL A 123 2.89 6.54 16.50
CA VAL A 123 2.71 7.51 15.41
C VAL A 123 4.10 7.85 14.87
N THR A 124 4.23 7.81 13.55
CA THR A 124 5.46 8.16 12.84
C THR A 124 5.19 9.33 11.92
N PHE A 125 6.04 10.36 11.96
CA PHE A 125 5.94 11.53 11.10
C PHE A 125 7.02 11.48 10.02
N ILE A 126 6.63 11.85 8.81
CA ILE A 126 7.54 12.05 7.67
C ILE A 126 7.17 13.33 6.96
N GLU A 127 8.13 13.90 6.24
CA GLU A 127 7.91 15.00 5.32
C GLU A 127 7.77 14.49 3.89
N LEU A 128 6.80 15.04 3.15
CA LEU A 128 6.58 14.74 1.73
C LEU A 128 7.04 15.95 0.89
N ALA A 129 7.88 15.68 -0.10
CA ALA A 129 8.33 16.68 -1.06
C ALA A 129 7.74 16.38 -2.44
N PRO A 130 6.85 17.22 -3.00
CA PRO A 130 6.28 17.01 -4.34
C PRO A 130 7.35 16.83 -5.42
N ASP A 131 8.46 17.56 -5.32
CA ASP A 131 9.59 17.48 -6.26
C ASP A 131 10.22 16.08 -6.34
N ALA A 132 10.12 15.28 -5.29
CA ALA A 132 10.61 13.90 -5.31
C ALA A 132 9.78 13.01 -6.26
N VAL A 133 8.47 13.23 -6.34
CA VAL A 133 7.58 12.54 -7.30
C VAL A 133 7.94 12.95 -8.72
N VAL A 134 8.06 14.24 -8.98
CA VAL A 134 8.47 14.79 -10.29
C VAL A 134 9.83 14.23 -10.70
N GLY A 135 10.79 14.23 -9.78
CA GLY A 135 12.16 13.74 -10.02
C GLY A 135 12.20 12.24 -10.33
N ALA A 136 11.45 11.41 -9.61
CA ALA A 136 11.38 9.98 -9.86
C ALA A 136 10.77 9.68 -11.24
N ARG A 137 9.63 10.30 -11.56
CA ARG A 137 8.91 10.10 -12.82
C ARG A 137 9.67 10.64 -14.05
N SER A 138 10.44 11.72 -13.89
CA SER A 138 11.28 12.22 -14.99
C SER A 138 12.44 11.29 -15.31
N ARG A 139 13.03 10.64 -14.31
CA ARG A 139 14.13 9.69 -14.50
C ARG A 139 13.65 8.38 -15.12
N ILE A 140 12.49 7.88 -14.69
CA ILE A 140 11.89 6.64 -15.20
C ILE A 140 10.41 6.90 -15.53
N PRO A 141 10.10 7.39 -16.73
CA PRO A 141 8.73 7.77 -17.11
C PRO A 141 7.85 6.57 -17.49
N SER A 142 7.94 5.48 -16.73
CA SER A 142 7.26 4.20 -17.02
C SER A 142 5.74 4.30 -17.10
N LEU A 143 5.14 5.28 -16.42
CA LEU A 143 3.68 5.51 -16.46
C LEU A 143 3.16 5.93 -17.84
N THR A 144 4.03 6.42 -18.71
CA THR A 144 3.68 6.85 -20.09
C THR A 144 4.10 5.82 -21.15
N HIS A 145 4.71 4.71 -20.75
CA HIS A 145 5.27 3.70 -21.65
C HIS A 145 4.38 2.46 -21.79
N ASP A 146 3.06 2.62 -21.69
CA ASP A 146 2.14 1.51 -21.91
C ASP A 146 2.24 0.96 -23.34
N ARG A 147 2.29 -0.37 -23.43
CA ARG A 147 2.29 -1.10 -24.70
C ARG A 147 1.16 -2.11 -24.70
N LYS A 148 0.43 -2.16 -25.78
CA LYS A 148 -0.53 -3.24 -26.04
C LYS A 148 0.26 -4.47 -26.49
N PHE A 149 -0.08 -5.60 -25.95
CA PHE A 149 0.43 -6.92 -26.37
C PHE A 149 -0.73 -7.90 -26.44
N SER A 150 -0.65 -8.86 -27.33
CA SER A 150 -1.59 -9.98 -27.37
C SER A 150 -1.23 -10.95 -26.23
N GLY A 151 -2.26 -11.44 -25.54
CA GLY A 151 -2.06 -12.45 -24.49
C GLY A 151 -1.56 -13.79 -25.04
N PRO A 152 -1.18 -14.72 -24.11
CA PRO A 152 -0.85 -16.09 -24.45
C PRO A 152 -2.06 -16.85 -25.01
#